data_82131d89424874354039bee06dadd4a3
#
_entry.id   82131d89424874354039bee06dadd4a3
#
_cell.length_a   1.000
_cell.length_b   1.000
_cell.length_c   1.000
_cell.angle_alpha   90.00
_cell.angle_beta   90.00
_cell.angle_gamma   90.00
#
_symmetry.space_group_name_H-M   'P 1'
#
loop_
_entity.id
_entity.type
_entity.pdbx_description
1 polymer ?
#
loop_
_entity_poly.entity_id
_entity_poly.type
_entity_poly.pdbx_seq_one_letter_code
_entity_poly.pdbx_strand_id
1 'polypeptide(L)'
;GHGALELKKRWRIGRELGKEGYDQVIVLPGSLKSAIIALAAGIKQRTGYVGESRYFLLNDIRKLDKAALPLMVDRYTALAHPTQADFNGHSDNPCFTIDSESRQAALAKHGLTTDKPILAFCPGAEYGPAKRWPARHFAELGRRYLAEGWQVWLFGSQKDFDIADEINQLSD
;
A
#
# COMPACT_ATOMS: atom_id res chain seq x y z
N GLY A 1 11.54 -13.58 6.38
CA GLY A 1 11.88 -13.13 5.02
C GLY A 1 10.83 -13.54 4.01
N HIS A 2 10.74 -12.84 2.90
CA HIS A 2 9.67 -13.06 1.89
C HIS A 2 9.63 -14.48 1.29
N GLY A 3 10.68 -15.27 1.41
CA GLY A 3 10.75 -16.65 0.88
C GLY A 3 10.41 -17.76 1.87
N ALA A 4 10.46 -17.52 3.16
CA ALA A 4 10.33 -18.57 4.15
C ALA A 4 8.89 -19.00 4.38
N LEU A 5 8.66 -20.32 4.41
CA LEU A 5 7.31 -20.87 4.65
C LEU A 5 6.86 -20.73 6.11
N GLU A 6 7.79 -20.84 7.07
CA GLU A 6 7.59 -20.65 8.53
C GLU A 6 6.30 -21.29 9.08
N LEU A 7 6.04 -22.54 8.73
CA LEU A 7 4.79 -23.26 9.06
C LEU A 7 4.42 -23.18 10.54
N LYS A 8 5.39 -23.48 11.44
CA LYS A 8 5.15 -23.47 12.89
C LYS A 8 4.71 -22.09 13.39
N LYS A 9 5.33 -21.03 12.88
CA LYS A 9 4.99 -19.64 13.24
C LYS A 9 3.58 -19.29 12.77
N ARG A 10 3.24 -19.62 11.51
CA ARG A 10 1.91 -19.37 10.94
C ARG A 10 0.82 -20.13 11.66
N TRP A 11 1.08 -21.39 11.99
CA TRP A 11 0.15 -22.20 12.75
C TRP A 11 -0.11 -21.61 14.13
N ARG A 12 0.94 -21.18 14.84
CA ARG A 12 0.82 -20.51 16.14
C ARG A 12 -0.02 -19.23 16.05
N ILE A 13 0.27 -18.37 15.06
CA ILE A 13 -0.50 -17.14 14.82
C ILE A 13 -1.97 -17.47 14.58
N GLY A 14 -2.26 -18.47 13.74
CA GLY A 14 -3.63 -18.91 13.48
C GLY A 14 -4.34 -19.38 14.77
N ARG A 15 -3.67 -20.19 15.59
CA ARG A 15 -4.22 -20.65 16.88
C ARG A 15 -4.54 -19.51 17.85
N GLU A 16 -3.72 -18.46 17.87
CA GLU A 16 -4.02 -17.26 18.67
C GLU A 16 -5.24 -16.51 18.10
N LEU A 17 -5.29 -16.27 16.79
CA LEU A 17 -6.45 -15.63 16.16
C LEU A 17 -7.75 -16.43 16.34
N GLY A 18 -7.67 -17.77 16.44
CA GLY A 18 -8.84 -18.61 16.70
C GLY A 18 -9.50 -18.36 18.05
N LYS A 19 -8.79 -17.76 19.02
CA LYS A 19 -9.33 -17.40 20.33
C LYS A 19 -10.25 -16.18 20.30
N GLU A 20 -10.12 -15.35 19.25
CA GLU A 20 -10.92 -14.14 19.07
C GLU A 20 -12.36 -14.42 18.61
N GLY A 21 -12.67 -15.64 18.19
CA GLY A 21 -14.02 -16.08 17.84
C GLY A 21 -14.58 -15.52 16.53
N TYR A 22 -13.71 -15.21 15.55
CA TYR A 22 -14.14 -14.72 14.23
C TYR A 22 -14.96 -15.79 13.48
N ASP A 23 -16.06 -15.37 12.84
CA ASP A 23 -16.89 -16.24 12.00
C ASP A 23 -16.35 -16.35 10.56
N GLN A 24 -15.71 -15.31 10.08
CA GLN A 24 -15.18 -15.22 8.72
C GLN A 24 -13.76 -14.65 8.68
N VAL A 25 -12.95 -15.13 7.74
CA VAL A 25 -11.67 -14.55 7.35
C VAL A 25 -11.61 -14.37 5.85
N ILE A 26 -11.18 -13.19 5.41
CA ILE A 26 -10.91 -12.88 4.02
C ILE A 26 -9.40 -12.87 3.80
N VAL A 27 -8.90 -13.79 2.96
CA VAL A 27 -7.48 -13.96 2.68
C VAL A 27 -7.11 -13.24 1.39
N LEU A 28 -6.65 -11.99 1.50
CA LEU A 28 -6.29 -11.14 0.36
C LEU A 28 -5.08 -11.65 -0.45
N PRO A 29 -3.96 -12.07 0.19
CA PRO A 29 -2.81 -12.58 -0.56
C PRO A 29 -3.11 -13.91 -1.25
N GLY A 30 -2.62 -14.08 -2.49
CA GLY A 30 -2.82 -15.28 -3.31
C GLY A 30 -1.99 -16.51 -2.92
N SER A 31 -1.06 -16.41 -1.96
CA SER A 31 -0.13 -17.48 -1.61
C SER A 31 -0.72 -18.57 -0.72
N LEU A 32 -0.27 -19.82 -0.91
CA LEU A 32 -0.60 -20.96 -0.03
C LEU A 32 -0.35 -20.64 1.44
N LYS A 33 0.81 -20.07 1.73
CA LYS A 33 1.25 -19.77 3.10
C LYS A 33 0.35 -18.78 3.85
N SER A 34 -0.37 -17.89 3.17
CA SER A 34 -1.31 -16.97 3.80
C SER A 34 -2.58 -17.68 4.28
N ALA A 35 -3.05 -18.68 3.55
CA ALA A 35 -4.24 -19.45 3.89
C ALA A 35 -4.03 -20.42 5.08
N ILE A 36 -2.79 -20.79 5.39
CA ILE A 36 -2.46 -21.65 6.53
C ILE A 36 -2.90 -21.01 7.85
N ILE A 37 -2.75 -19.70 7.98
CA ILE A 37 -3.16 -18.96 9.18
C ILE A 37 -4.69 -19.08 9.38
N ALA A 38 -5.45 -18.87 8.31
CA ALA A 38 -6.90 -18.96 8.33
C ALA A 38 -7.39 -20.37 8.71
N LEU A 39 -6.76 -21.42 8.16
CA LEU A 39 -7.07 -22.79 8.52
C LEU A 39 -6.73 -23.07 9.98
N ALA A 40 -5.55 -22.71 10.45
CA ALA A 40 -5.09 -22.94 11.81
C ALA A 40 -5.94 -22.20 12.87
N ALA A 41 -6.55 -21.08 12.48
CA ALA A 41 -7.50 -20.35 13.33
C ALA A 41 -8.83 -21.09 13.53
N GLY A 42 -9.14 -22.10 12.69
CA GLY A 42 -10.39 -22.85 12.78
C GLY A 42 -11.63 -22.02 12.38
N ILE A 43 -11.44 -20.91 11.68
CA ILE A 43 -12.53 -20.02 11.26
C ILE A 43 -13.42 -20.73 10.25
N LYS A 44 -14.73 -20.67 10.44
CA LYS A 44 -15.71 -21.43 9.67
C LYS A 44 -15.72 -21.02 8.20
N GLN A 45 -15.77 -19.73 7.90
CA GLN A 45 -15.77 -19.22 6.54
C GLN A 45 -14.39 -18.61 6.18
N ARG A 46 -13.75 -19.18 5.17
CA ARG A 46 -12.41 -18.78 4.72
C ARG A 46 -12.47 -18.43 3.25
N THR A 47 -12.66 -17.14 3.00
CA THR A 47 -12.89 -16.55 1.66
C THR A 47 -11.57 -16.12 1.03
N GLY A 48 -11.40 -16.34 -0.26
CA GLY A 48 -10.26 -15.82 -1.03
C GLY A 48 -10.28 -16.25 -2.49
N TYR A 49 -9.47 -15.59 -3.31
CA TYR A 49 -9.34 -15.97 -4.71
C TYR A 49 -8.54 -17.25 -4.89
N VAL A 50 -8.83 -17.98 -5.99
CA VAL A 50 -7.97 -19.07 -6.48
C VAL A 50 -6.52 -18.56 -6.60
N GLY A 51 -5.58 -19.29 -6.04
CA GLY A 51 -4.15 -19.01 -6.06
C GLY A 51 -3.36 -20.31 -5.96
N GLU A 52 -2.15 -20.25 -5.40
CA GLU A 52 -1.25 -21.41 -5.24
C GLU A 52 -1.96 -22.57 -4.51
N SER A 53 -2.46 -23.57 -5.24
CA SER A 53 -3.00 -24.87 -4.76
C SER A 53 -3.63 -24.89 -3.35
N ARG A 54 -4.42 -23.88 -2.98
CA ARG A 54 -4.96 -23.70 -1.62
C ARG A 54 -6.43 -24.10 -1.46
N TYR A 55 -6.89 -25.01 -2.32
CA TYR A 55 -8.28 -25.48 -2.36
C TYR A 55 -8.78 -26.12 -1.05
N PHE A 56 -7.91 -26.74 -0.27
CA PHE A 56 -8.28 -27.32 1.05
C PHE A 56 -8.13 -26.35 2.22
N LEU A 57 -7.44 -25.23 2.02
CA LEU A 57 -7.20 -24.24 3.08
C LEU A 57 -8.31 -23.19 3.16
N LEU A 58 -8.90 -22.88 2.00
CA LEU A 58 -10.07 -22.02 1.87
C LEU A 58 -11.30 -22.90 1.56
N ASN A 59 -12.49 -22.44 1.94
CA ASN A 59 -13.77 -23.10 1.65
C ASN A 59 -14.80 -22.20 0.96
N ASP A 60 -14.52 -20.92 0.82
CA ASP A 60 -15.20 -19.99 -0.07
C ASP A 60 -14.17 -19.48 -1.09
N ILE A 61 -13.91 -20.31 -2.11
CA ILE A 61 -12.89 -20.05 -3.12
C ILE A 61 -13.54 -19.40 -4.34
N ARG A 62 -13.03 -18.21 -4.69
CA ARG A 62 -13.54 -17.42 -5.82
C ARG A 62 -12.56 -17.37 -6.97
N LYS A 63 -13.07 -17.39 -8.18
CA LYS A 63 -12.29 -17.18 -9.41
C LYS A 63 -12.30 -15.70 -9.75
N LEU A 64 -11.11 -15.09 -9.79
CA LEU A 64 -10.98 -13.67 -10.14
C LEU A 64 -11.19 -13.47 -11.65
N ASP A 65 -12.17 -12.65 -12.01
CA ASP A 65 -12.29 -12.08 -13.34
C ASP A 65 -11.55 -10.73 -13.38
N LYS A 66 -10.37 -10.72 -13.99
CA LYS A 66 -9.53 -9.52 -14.09
C LYS A 66 -10.05 -8.51 -15.12
N ALA A 67 -10.88 -8.96 -16.08
CA ALA A 67 -11.47 -8.06 -17.06
C ALA A 67 -12.63 -7.29 -16.44
N ALA A 68 -13.47 -7.98 -15.66
CA ALA A 68 -14.56 -7.35 -14.91
C ALA A 68 -14.05 -6.47 -13.75
N LEU A 69 -12.92 -6.85 -13.12
CA LEU A 69 -12.32 -6.13 -11.99
C LEU A 69 -10.89 -5.70 -12.32
N PRO A 70 -10.70 -4.65 -13.13
CA PRO A 70 -9.36 -4.18 -13.53
C PRO A 70 -8.57 -3.59 -12.36
N LEU A 71 -9.23 -2.91 -11.41
CA LEU A 71 -8.57 -2.28 -10.28
C LEU A 71 -8.34 -3.27 -9.13
N MET A 72 -7.21 -3.14 -8.46
CA MET A 72 -6.86 -4.00 -7.32
C MET A 72 -7.81 -3.80 -6.14
N VAL A 73 -8.22 -2.56 -5.88
CA VAL A 73 -9.17 -2.22 -4.82
C VAL A 73 -10.50 -2.95 -5.04
N ASP A 74 -11.03 -2.93 -6.25
CA ASP A 74 -12.30 -3.59 -6.58
C ASP A 74 -12.22 -5.10 -6.40
N ARG A 75 -11.06 -5.71 -6.75
CA ARG A 75 -10.82 -7.14 -6.51
C ARG A 75 -10.92 -7.49 -5.04
N TYR A 76 -10.34 -6.68 -4.17
CA TYR A 76 -10.37 -6.95 -2.74
C TYR A 76 -11.72 -6.62 -2.13
N THR A 77 -12.38 -5.54 -2.55
CA THR A 77 -13.73 -5.19 -2.09
C THR A 77 -14.74 -6.27 -2.48
N ALA A 78 -14.65 -6.82 -3.69
CA ALA A 78 -15.54 -7.90 -4.14
C ALA A 78 -15.47 -9.17 -3.26
N LEU A 79 -14.36 -9.42 -2.54
CA LEU A 79 -14.27 -10.53 -1.59
C LEU A 79 -15.12 -10.32 -0.33
N ALA A 80 -15.49 -9.08 0.01
CA ALA A 80 -16.35 -8.77 1.14
C ALA A 80 -17.84 -9.00 0.84
N HIS A 81 -18.21 -9.10 -0.44
CA HIS A 81 -19.59 -9.39 -0.84
C HIS A 81 -19.86 -10.92 -0.87
N PRO A 82 -21.12 -11.37 -0.71
CA PRO A 82 -21.48 -12.79 -0.76
C PRO A 82 -21.04 -13.48 -2.05
N THR A 83 -21.20 -12.81 -3.19
CA THR A 83 -20.65 -13.24 -4.48
C THR A 83 -19.98 -12.08 -5.20
N GLN A 84 -19.14 -12.38 -6.20
CA GLN A 84 -18.55 -11.33 -7.02
C GLN A 84 -19.60 -10.55 -7.83
N ALA A 85 -20.74 -11.18 -8.16
CA ALA A 85 -21.83 -10.54 -8.87
C ALA A 85 -22.57 -9.50 -8.02
N ASP A 86 -22.52 -9.61 -6.70
CA ASP A 86 -23.14 -8.64 -5.77
C ASP A 86 -22.34 -7.34 -5.66
N PHE A 87 -21.09 -7.34 -6.13
CA PHE A 87 -20.26 -6.14 -6.16
C PHE A 87 -20.58 -5.31 -7.42
N ASN A 88 -20.95 -4.06 -7.23
CA ASN A 88 -21.35 -3.14 -8.31
C ASN A 88 -20.20 -2.69 -9.23
N GLY A 89 -18.98 -3.22 -9.03
CA GLY A 89 -17.80 -2.88 -9.83
C GLY A 89 -17.13 -1.56 -9.47
N HIS A 90 -17.51 -0.93 -8.36
CA HIS A 90 -16.94 0.34 -7.92
C HIS A 90 -16.65 0.34 -6.43
N SER A 91 -15.43 0.74 -6.07
CA SER A 91 -15.02 1.01 -4.70
C SER A 91 -14.79 2.50 -4.52
N ASP A 92 -15.18 3.03 -3.37
CA ASP A 92 -14.94 4.43 -3.05
C ASP A 92 -13.43 4.73 -3.03
N ASN A 93 -13.08 5.90 -3.54
CA ASN A 93 -11.70 6.35 -3.47
C ASN A 93 -11.32 6.68 -2.02
N PRO A 94 -10.08 6.35 -1.60
CA PRO A 94 -9.59 6.79 -0.30
C PRO A 94 -9.62 8.31 -0.19
N CYS A 95 -10.18 8.81 0.90
CA CYS A 95 -10.20 10.23 1.23
C CYS A 95 -9.34 10.49 2.46
N PHE A 96 -8.50 11.52 2.39
CA PHE A 96 -7.76 12.01 3.55
C PHE A 96 -8.51 13.17 4.17
N THR A 97 -8.76 13.07 5.47
CA THR A 97 -9.19 14.22 6.27
C THR A 97 -7.96 14.89 6.84
N ILE A 98 -7.76 16.16 6.49
CA ILE A 98 -6.63 16.94 6.99
C ILE A 98 -7.12 17.75 8.19
N ASP A 99 -6.59 17.45 9.36
CA ASP A 99 -6.76 18.26 10.55
C ASP A 99 -5.93 19.55 10.44
N SER A 100 -6.57 20.69 10.64
CA SER A 100 -5.94 22.01 10.48
C SER A 100 -4.85 22.27 11.52
N GLU A 101 -5.02 21.79 12.75
CA GLU A 101 -4.04 21.97 13.81
C GLU A 101 -2.78 21.14 13.53
N SER A 102 -2.96 19.87 13.18
CA SER A 102 -1.88 18.98 12.78
C SER A 102 -1.10 19.50 11.57
N ARG A 103 -1.82 20.08 10.60
CA ARG A 103 -1.18 20.72 9.43
C ARG A 103 -0.31 21.92 9.85
N GLN A 104 -0.83 22.82 10.68
CA GLN A 104 -0.09 23.98 11.15
C GLN A 104 1.12 23.58 12.00
N ALA A 105 0.97 22.60 12.89
CA ALA A 105 2.06 22.08 13.69
C ALA A 105 3.19 21.47 12.82
N ALA A 106 2.82 20.74 11.77
CA ALA A 106 3.79 20.18 10.82
C ALA A 106 4.54 21.27 10.05
N LEU A 107 3.85 22.29 9.55
CA LEU A 107 4.47 23.42 8.87
C LEU A 107 5.45 24.15 9.79
N ALA A 108 5.02 24.47 11.01
CA ALA A 108 5.86 25.14 12.01
C ALA A 108 7.09 24.29 12.39
N LYS A 109 6.91 23.00 12.60
CA LYS A 109 8.00 22.07 12.93
C LYS A 109 9.10 22.04 11.88
N HIS A 110 8.75 22.19 10.61
CA HIS A 110 9.69 22.15 9.49
C HIS A 110 10.04 23.52 8.93
N GLY A 111 9.58 24.62 9.54
CA GLY A 111 9.82 25.99 9.07
C GLY A 111 9.26 26.25 7.67
N LEU A 112 8.17 25.59 7.31
CA LEU A 112 7.56 25.67 5.99
C LEU A 112 6.43 26.69 5.98
N THR A 113 6.25 27.36 4.84
CA THR A 113 5.13 28.27 4.56
C THR A 113 4.35 27.81 3.34
N THR A 114 3.13 28.28 3.20
CA THR A 114 2.27 27.98 2.03
C THR A 114 1.81 29.25 1.31
N ASP A 115 2.61 30.30 1.43
CA ASP A 115 2.41 31.62 0.81
C ASP A 115 2.71 31.64 -0.71
N LYS A 116 3.42 30.63 -1.20
CA LYS A 116 3.75 30.43 -2.60
C LYS A 116 3.24 29.08 -3.10
N PRO A 117 3.05 28.90 -4.42
CA PRO A 117 2.77 27.60 -4.98
C PRO A 117 3.87 26.58 -4.62
N ILE A 118 3.49 25.32 -4.46
CA ILE A 118 4.40 24.26 -4.00
C ILE A 118 4.46 23.17 -5.06
N LEU A 119 5.66 22.82 -5.48
CA LEU A 119 5.95 21.60 -6.22
C LEU A 119 6.49 20.55 -5.25
N ALA A 120 5.76 19.45 -5.08
CA ALA A 120 6.13 18.38 -4.19
C ALA A 120 6.73 17.19 -4.95
N PHE A 121 7.91 16.74 -4.56
CA PHE A 121 8.59 15.57 -5.10
C PHE A 121 8.65 14.44 -4.09
N CYS A 122 8.44 13.20 -4.54
CA CYS A 122 8.67 11.96 -3.81
C CYS A 122 9.71 11.12 -4.57
N PRO A 123 11.01 11.45 -4.48
CA PRO A 123 12.04 10.84 -5.32
C PRO A 123 12.41 9.43 -4.93
N GLY A 124 12.02 8.99 -3.73
CA GLY A 124 12.34 7.66 -3.19
C GLY A 124 11.60 6.51 -3.87
N ALA A 125 12.18 5.31 -3.79
CA ALA A 125 11.51 4.08 -4.16
C ALA A 125 12.03 2.92 -3.31
N GLU A 126 11.14 2.13 -2.70
CA GLU A 126 11.50 1.03 -1.80
C GLU A 126 12.24 -0.11 -2.53
N TYR A 127 11.90 -0.37 -3.80
CA TYR A 127 12.45 -1.52 -4.55
C TYR A 127 13.13 -1.09 -5.85
N GLY A 128 14.45 -1.01 -5.78
CA GLY A 128 15.36 -0.94 -6.93
C GLY A 128 15.44 0.43 -7.63
N PRO A 129 16.64 0.75 -8.15
CA PRO A 129 16.93 2.04 -8.79
C PRO A 129 16.15 2.24 -10.09
N ALA A 130 15.73 1.17 -10.77
CA ALA A 130 14.94 1.24 -12.01
C ALA A 130 13.53 1.89 -11.82
N LYS A 131 13.06 2.01 -10.58
CA LYS A 131 11.82 2.68 -10.25
C LYS A 131 12.00 4.15 -9.85
N ARG A 132 13.23 4.64 -9.84
CA ARG A 132 13.55 6.03 -9.48
C ARG A 132 13.74 6.85 -10.75
N TRP A 133 13.07 7.96 -10.83
CA TRP A 133 13.41 8.96 -11.82
C TRP A 133 14.78 9.57 -11.45
N PRO A 134 15.74 9.75 -12.38
CA PRO A 134 17.07 10.22 -12.03
C PRO A 134 17.08 11.61 -11.38
N ALA A 135 17.95 11.80 -10.37
CA ALA A 135 18.05 13.04 -9.59
C ALA A 135 18.21 14.29 -10.49
N ARG A 136 19.01 14.21 -11.55
CA ARG A 136 19.22 15.31 -12.49
C ARG A 136 17.92 15.86 -13.10
N HIS A 137 16.91 15.01 -13.30
CA HIS A 137 15.65 15.45 -13.87
C HIS A 137 14.74 16.12 -12.84
N PHE A 138 14.76 15.63 -11.58
CA PHE A 138 14.12 16.33 -10.48
C PHE A 138 14.74 17.70 -10.27
N ALA A 139 16.08 17.79 -10.27
CA ALA A 139 16.82 19.04 -10.11
C ALA A 139 16.51 20.04 -11.24
N GLU A 140 16.52 19.59 -12.49
CA GLU A 140 16.18 20.43 -13.64
C GLU A 140 14.75 20.98 -13.55
N LEU A 141 13.79 20.11 -13.20
CA LEU A 141 12.40 20.52 -13.02
C LEU A 141 12.26 21.46 -11.83
N GLY A 142 12.92 21.16 -10.71
CA GLY A 142 12.96 22.01 -9.52
C GLY A 142 13.46 23.41 -9.81
N ARG A 143 14.59 23.54 -10.52
CA ARG A 143 15.15 24.85 -10.94
C ARG A 143 14.17 25.69 -11.74
N ARG A 144 13.44 25.07 -12.68
CA ARG A 144 12.43 25.79 -13.48
C ARG A 144 11.35 26.39 -12.62
N TYR A 145 10.77 25.61 -11.71
CA TYR A 145 9.72 26.07 -10.81
C TYR A 145 10.21 27.07 -9.77
N LEU A 146 11.43 26.90 -9.26
CA LEU A 146 12.05 27.90 -8.38
C LEU A 146 12.22 29.25 -9.10
N ALA A 147 12.65 29.24 -10.35
CA ALA A 147 12.77 30.45 -11.17
C ALA A 147 11.42 31.15 -11.43
N GLU A 148 10.32 30.39 -11.43
CA GLU A 148 8.94 30.91 -11.50
C GLU A 148 8.39 31.37 -10.16
N GLY A 149 9.19 31.31 -9.09
CA GLY A 149 8.81 31.75 -7.75
C GLY A 149 8.06 30.73 -6.90
N TRP A 150 8.05 29.46 -7.31
CA TRP A 150 7.49 28.35 -6.53
C TRP A 150 8.42 27.93 -5.40
N GLN A 151 7.88 27.17 -4.45
CA GLN A 151 8.66 26.37 -3.51
C GLN A 151 8.77 24.94 -4.04
N VAL A 152 9.89 24.27 -3.77
CA VAL A 152 10.08 22.86 -4.07
C VAL A 152 10.27 22.10 -2.76
N TRP A 153 9.41 21.11 -2.52
CA TRP A 153 9.48 20.29 -1.31
C TRP A 153 9.83 18.86 -1.69
N LEU A 154 10.80 18.28 -0.97
CA LEU A 154 11.19 16.89 -1.13
C LEU A 154 10.61 16.06 0.03
N PHE A 155 9.77 15.07 -0.30
CA PHE A 155 9.19 14.15 0.66
C PHE A 155 9.84 12.78 0.56
N GLY A 156 10.19 12.21 1.70
CA GLY A 156 10.78 10.89 1.76
C GLY A 156 10.99 10.42 3.20
N SER A 157 11.48 9.21 3.32
CA SER A 157 11.97 8.62 4.58
C SER A 157 13.45 8.91 4.75
N GLN A 158 14.01 8.53 5.89
CA GLN A 158 15.46 8.65 6.11
C GLN A 158 16.31 7.88 5.08
N LYS A 159 15.76 6.83 4.47
CA LYS A 159 16.42 6.09 3.38
C LYS A 159 16.54 6.89 2.07
N ASP A 160 15.79 7.97 1.96
CA ASP A 160 15.73 8.78 0.75
C ASP A 160 16.56 10.07 0.86
N PHE A 161 17.30 10.25 1.98
CA PHE A 161 18.16 11.44 2.17
C PHE A 161 19.22 11.56 1.08
N ASP A 162 19.88 10.46 0.71
CA ASP A 162 20.94 10.50 -0.29
C ASP A 162 20.45 11.05 -1.64
N ILE A 163 19.27 10.59 -2.08
CA ILE A 163 18.67 11.08 -3.33
C ILE A 163 18.18 12.53 -3.19
N ALA A 164 17.67 12.92 -2.03
CA ALA A 164 17.25 14.29 -1.77
C ALA A 164 18.45 15.26 -1.77
N ASP A 165 19.56 14.87 -1.15
CA ASP A 165 20.81 15.61 -1.15
C ASP A 165 21.38 15.76 -2.57
N GLU A 166 21.39 14.67 -3.35
CA GLU A 166 21.82 14.72 -4.76
C GLU A 166 20.97 15.71 -5.56
N ILE A 167 19.64 15.70 -5.39
CA ILE A 167 18.75 16.65 -6.04
C ILE A 167 19.07 18.08 -5.65
N ASN A 168 19.27 18.36 -4.36
CA ASN A 168 19.63 19.70 -3.87
C ASN A 168 20.93 20.18 -4.48
N GLN A 169 21.99 19.38 -4.42
CA GLN A 169 23.31 19.73 -5.00
C GLN A 169 23.26 19.99 -6.51
N LEU A 170 22.39 19.32 -7.23
CA LEU A 170 22.20 19.53 -8.66
C LEU A 170 21.25 20.71 -8.97
N SER A 171 20.52 21.20 -7.97
CA SER A 171 19.56 22.31 -8.13
C SER A 171 20.19 23.68 -7.90
N ASP A 172 21.32 23.75 -7.19
CA ASP A 172 22.12 24.95 -6.99
C ASP A 172 22.85 25.32 -8.27
#